data_63383e6b3b54fff7bc2d426d22ecb028
#
_entry.id   63383e6b3b54fff7bc2d426d22ecb028
#
_cell.length_a   1.000
_cell.length_b   1.000
_cell.length_c   1.000
_cell.angle_alpha   90.00
_cell.angle_beta   90.00
_cell.angle_gamma   90.00
#
_symmetry.space_group_name_H-M   'P 1'
#
loop_
_entity.id
_entity.type
_entity.pdbx_description
1 polymer ?
#
loop_
_entity_poly.entity_id
_entity_poly.type
_entity_poly.pdbx_seq_one_letter_code
_entity_poly.pdbx_strand_id
1 'polypeptide(L)'
;MLLKFLSCGDYCPYMDKLRKVTVQRHRCGRNWRRAWALAVAGSLAAAVSLAAAPVADAATTSSAGRPMRGIDISAYQHADGPINWRLLARQGIRFVAIKVTESTYYTNPYYRSDARGAARVGLAVMPYVFANPDAAGGAATASFAVRAARDRRGSAALPLVVDLENDPYSSSNCYWFGTRRMVAWIAGFTTRARKLTGVWPIIYTTVDWWRQCTRSTGRFRADPLWLADYNAGWPSAPRAWRRSAFWQYTDEGYVRGIGATDLDYYHPVIGLSSLHPKPKHKPKPKRKPKPKPKPKHKPKPKHKPKPKHKPKPKPKHKPKRR
;
A
#
# COMPACT_ATOMS: atom_id res chain seq x y z
N MET A 1 -24.88 -25.38 -34.24
CA MET A 1 -25.20 -25.04 -32.83
C MET A 1 -24.00 -24.31 -32.27
N LEU A 2 -24.00 -22.97 -32.42
CA LEU A 2 -22.89 -22.08 -32.03
C LEU A 2 -23.13 -21.62 -30.60
N LEU A 3 -22.28 -22.02 -29.68
CA LEU A 3 -22.20 -21.43 -28.31
C LEU A 3 -21.49 -20.08 -28.41
N LYS A 4 -22.25 -18.99 -28.25
CA LYS A 4 -21.73 -17.67 -28.03
C LYS A 4 -21.20 -17.59 -26.60
N PHE A 5 -19.89 -17.37 -26.43
CA PHE A 5 -19.29 -16.89 -25.19
C PHE A 5 -19.75 -15.46 -24.95
N LEU A 6 -20.61 -15.25 -23.97
CA LEU A 6 -20.93 -13.95 -23.44
C LEU A 6 -19.78 -13.53 -22.51
N SER A 7 -19.02 -12.54 -22.96
CA SER A 7 -18.11 -11.75 -22.15
C SER A 7 -18.90 -11.12 -21.02
N CYS A 8 -18.51 -11.40 -19.78
CA CYS A 8 -19.04 -10.75 -18.58
C CYS A 8 -18.45 -9.35 -18.53
N GLY A 9 -19.15 -8.40 -19.15
CA GLY A 9 -18.82 -6.98 -19.10
C GLY A 9 -19.25 -6.38 -17.76
N ASP A 10 -18.33 -5.68 -17.19
CA ASP A 10 -18.34 -4.81 -16.01
C ASP A 10 -19.70 -4.15 -15.69
N TYR A 11 -20.50 -4.77 -14.85
CA TYR A 11 -21.65 -4.12 -14.23
C TYR A 11 -21.34 -3.92 -12.75
N CYS A 12 -20.83 -2.73 -12.41
CA CYS A 12 -20.66 -2.31 -11.03
C CYS A 12 -21.87 -1.42 -10.66
N PRO A 13 -22.79 -1.87 -9.81
CA PRO A 13 -24.01 -1.12 -9.48
C PRO A 13 -23.75 0.20 -8.72
N TYR A 14 -22.51 0.48 -8.34
CA TYR A 14 -22.14 1.71 -7.65
C TYR A 14 -22.06 2.94 -8.57
N MET A 15 -22.01 2.76 -9.91
CA MET A 15 -21.92 3.87 -10.87
C MET A 15 -23.20 4.71 -10.98
N ASP A 16 -24.34 4.23 -10.49
CA ASP A 16 -25.61 4.94 -10.62
C ASP A 16 -25.82 6.07 -9.60
N LYS A 17 -25.06 6.08 -8.50
CA LYS A 17 -25.15 7.18 -7.50
C LYS A 17 -24.42 8.46 -7.94
N LEU A 18 -23.49 8.39 -8.87
CA LEU A 18 -22.70 9.55 -9.31
C LEU A 18 -23.31 10.32 -10.49
N ARG A 19 -24.40 9.84 -11.11
CA ARG A 19 -25.03 10.52 -12.26
C ARG A 19 -26.00 11.64 -11.92
N LYS A 20 -26.26 11.95 -10.64
CA LYS A 20 -27.22 13.00 -10.22
C LYS A 20 -26.60 14.30 -9.74
N VAL A 21 -25.34 14.58 -10.04
CA VAL A 21 -24.82 15.95 -9.84
C VAL A 21 -25.02 16.72 -11.13
N THR A 22 -26.14 17.42 -11.21
CA THR A 22 -26.44 18.42 -12.24
C THR A 22 -25.40 19.55 -12.11
N VAL A 23 -24.49 19.64 -13.09
CA VAL A 23 -23.55 20.76 -13.20
C VAL A 23 -24.34 22.03 -13.52
N GLN A 24 -24.67 22.80 -12.50
CA GLN A 24 -25.17 24.15 -12.66
C GLN A 24 -23.98 25.05 -13.07
N ARG A 25 -23.88 25.30 -14.37
CA ARG A 25 -22.90 26.27 -14.92
C ARG A 25 -23.31 27.68 -14.49
N HIS A 26 -22.76 28.18 -13.43
CA HIS A 26 -22.77 29.61 -13.17
C HIS A 26 -21.80 30.30 -14.13
N ARG A 27 -22.38 31.00 -15.12
CA ARG A 27 -21.68 32.00 -15.92
C ARG A 27 -21.26 33.13 -14.98
N CYS A 28 -19.99 33.19 -14.59
CA CYS A 28 -19.45 34.39 -13.95
C CYS A 28 -18.97 35.35 -15.03
N GLY A 29 -19.65 36.49 -15.10
CA GLY A 29 -19.43 37.53 -16.09
C GLY A 29 -18.05 38.17 -15.94
N ARG A 30 -17.48 38.41 -17.13
CA ARG A 30 -16.30 39.24 -17.35
C ARG A 30 -16.65 40.69 -17.02
N ASN A 31 -16.00 41.30 -16.04
CA ASN A 31 -15.72 42.76 -16.04
C ASN A 31 -14.96 43.14 -14.77
N TRP A 32 -13.64 43.31 -14.86
CA TRP A 32 -12.90 44.27 -14.04
C TRP A 32 -11.63 44.63 -14.82
N ARG A 33 -11.73 45.61 -15.67
CA ARG A 33 -10.62 46.45 -16.09
C ARG A 33 -10.77 47.79 -15.42
N ARG A 34 -9.61 48.37 -15.06
CA ARG A 34 -9.32 49.79 -14.76
C ARG A 34 -9.35 50.22 -13.30
N ALA A 35 -8.19 50.60 -12.87
CA ALA A 35 -7.75 51.82 -12.18
C ALA A 35 -6.56 51.49 -11.30
N TRP A 36 -5.49 52.19 -11.09
CA TRP A 36 -4.94 53.47 -11.58
C TRP A 36 -3.46 53.44 -11.20
N ALA A 37 -2.64 54.06 -12.01
CA ALA A 37 -1.24 54.40 -11.77
C ALA A 37 -1.12 55.73 -11.00
N LEU A 38 0.10 56.02 -10.52
CA LEU A 38 0.74 57.25 -10.03
C LEU A 38 1.06 57.12 -8.51
N ALA A 39 2.25 57.29 -8.09
CA ALA A 39 3.39 58.16 -8.19
C ALA A 39 4.13 57.91 -6.88
N VAL A 40 5.38 58.01 -6.73
CA VAL A 40 6.28 59.14 -6.61
C VAL A 40 7.70 58.61 -6.27
N ALA A 41 8.68 59.15 -6.96
CA ALA A 41 10.10 58.96 -6.71
C ALA A 41 10.53 59.64 -5.38
N GLY A 42 11.31 58.92 -4.62
CA GLY A 42 12.01 59.49 -3.45
C GLY A 42 13.33 58.75 -3.27
N SER A 43 14.40 59.35 -3.78
CA SER A 43 15.78 58.89 -3.55
C SER A 43 16.22 59.18 -2.14
N LEU A 44 16.62 58.12 -1.39
CA LEU A 44 17.43 58.26 -0.18
C LEU A 44 18.52 57.22 -0.21
N ALA A 45 19.75 57.67 -0.43
CA ALA A 45 20.96 56.87 -0.26
C ALA A 45 21.11 56.53 1.22
N ALA A 46 21.12 55.28 1.56
CA ALA A 46 21.50 54.79 2.89
C ALA A 46 22.64 53.80 2.74
N ALA A 47 23.68 54.07 3.49
CA ALA A 47 24.94 53.33 3.54
C ALA A 47 24.71 51.85 3.91
N VAL A 48 25.27 50.97 3.10
CA VAL A 48 25.27 49.52 3.34
C VAL A 48 26.39 49.22 4.34
N SER A 49 26.03 49.04 5.59
CA SER A 49 26.88 48.36 6.58
C SER A 49 26.69 46.85 6.37
N LEU A 50 27.72 46.16 5.83
CA LEU A 50 27.77 44.69 5.83
C LEU A 50 27.94 44.20 7.29
N ALA A 51 26.86 44.00 7.97
CA ALA A 51 26.84 43.13 9.14
C ALA A 51 26.70 41.70 8.65
N ALA A 52 27.71 40.87 8.83
CA ALA A 52 27.64 39.44 8.65
C ALA A 52 26.53 38.90 9.58
N ALA A 53 25.38 38.58 9.01
CA ALA A 53 24.33 37.87 9.72
C ALA A 53 24.85 36.48 10.08
N PRO A 54 24.70 35.99 11.34
CA PRO A 54 25.00 34.63 11.66
C PRO A 54 24.09 33.73 10.77
N VAL A 55 24.70 32.75 10.14
CA VAL A 55 23.97 31.69 9.47
C VAL A 55 23.14 31.02 10.57
N ALA A 56 21.88 31.38 10.64
CA ALA A 56 20.95 30.64 11.47
C ALA A 56 20.92 29.22 10.93
N ASP A 57 21.50 28.29 11.66
CA ASP A 57 21.22 26.88 11.52
C ASP A 57 19.72 26.78 11.38
N ALA A 58 19.27 26.32 10.19
CA ALA A 58 17.89 25.93 9.99
C ALA A 58 17.66 24.75 10.93
N ALA A 59 17.32 25.08 12.17
CA ALA A 59 16.85 24.13 13.14
C ALA A 59 15.77 23.33 12.41
N THR A 60 16.09 22.10 12.12
CA THR A 60 15.13 21.06 11.76
C THR A 60 14.14 21.00 12.91
N THR A 61 13.17 21.90 12.90
CA THR A 61 12.02 21.81 13.78
C THR A 61 11.36 20.48 13.44
N SER A 62 11.67 19.51 14.27
CA SER A 62 11.02 18.21 14.31
C SER A 62 9.52 18.46 14.14
N SER A 63 8.97 18.08 12.99
CA SER A 63 7.53 18.12 12.73
C SER A 63 6.79 17.03 13.52
N ALA A 64 7.33 16.64 14.67
CA ALA A 64 6.87 15.59 15.56
C ALA A 64 5.55 15.94 16.25
N GLY A 65 4.55 16.43 15.51
CA GLY A 65 3.26 16.73 16.10
C GLY A 65 2.16 17.12 15.12
N ARG A 66 2.49 17.54 13.90
CA ARG A 66 1.45 17.92 12.94
C ARG A 66 0.90 16.71 12.18
N PRO A 67 -0.44 16.58 12.08
CA PRO A 67 -1.04 15.54 11.23
C PRO A 67 -0.53 15.63 9.78
N MET A 68 -0.21 14.49 9.20
CA MET A 68 0.20 14.41 7.80
C MET A 68 -1.01 14.13 6.92
N ARG A 69 -1.15 14.89 5.84
CA ARG A 69 -2.25 14.71 4.88
C ARG A 69 -2.01 13.52 3.98
N GLY A 70 -3.06 12.74 3.75
CA GLY A 70 -3.11 11.63 2.83
C GLY A 70 -4.37 11.62 2.00
N ILE A 71 -4.44 10.65 1.15
CA ILE A 71 -5.62 10.29 0.35
C ILE A 71 -5.74 8.79 0.29
N ASP A 72 -6.95 8.29 0.04
CA ASP A 72 -7.09 6.90 -0.39
C ASP A 72 -7.79 6.81 -1.76
N ILE A 73 -7.43 5.77 -2.50
CA ILE A 73 -7.78 5.62 -3.90
C ILE A 73 -8.04 4.16 -4.28
N SER A 74 -8.79 4.01 -5.35
CA SER A 74 -9.04 2.73 -6.02
C SER A 74 -8.83 2.86 -7.53
N ALA A 75 -9.41 1.96 -8.33
CA ALA A 75 -9.43 2.08 -9.78
C ALA A 75 -10.31 3.27 -10.26
N TYR A 76 -11.23 3.74 -9.44
CA TYR A 76 -12.16 4.84 -9.80
C TYR A 76 -11.44 6.15 -10.13
N GLN A 77 -10.33 6.44 -9.47
CA GLN A 77 -9.56 7.67 -9.70
C GLN A 77 -8.85 7.71 -11.05
N HIS A 78 -8.93 6.63 -11.85
CA HIS A 78 -8.40 6.58 -13.20
C HIS A 78 -9.44 6.87 -14.30
N ALA A 79 -10.70 7.15 -13.94
CA ALA A 79 -11.75 7.46 -14.91
C ALA A 79 -11.41 8.66 -15.81
N ASP A 80 -10.72 9.67 -15.24
CA ASP A 80 -10.31 10.90 -15.93
C ASP A 80 -8.84 10.86 -16.39
N GLY A 81 -8.19 9.71 -16.33
CA GLY A 81 -6.82 9.52 -16.79
C GLY A 81 -5.78 9.27 -15.69
N PRO A 82 -4.50 9.40 -16.01
CA PRO A 82 -3.43 9.04 -15.06
C PRO A 82 -3.27 10.07 -13.94
N ILE A 83 -2.95 9.58 -12.74
CA ILE A 83 -2.74 10.40 -11.55
C ILE A 83 -1.44 11.20 -11.64
N ASN A 84 -1.51 12.50 -11.35
CA ASN A 84 -0.33 13.37 -11.31
C ASN A 84 0.35 13.38 -9.92
N TRP A 85 1.13 12.35 -9.64
CA TRP A 85 1.81 12.14 -8.35
C TRP A 85 2.68 13.32 -7.92
N ARG A 86 3.39 13.98 -8.87
CA ARG A 86 4.22 15.16 -8.56
C ARG A 86 3.38 16.34 -8.07
N LEU A 87 2.20 16.52 -8.65
CA LEU A 87 1.29 17.58 -8.23
C LEU A 87 0.72 17.29 -6.84
N LEU A 88 0.35 16.04 -6.55
CA LEU A 88 -0.11 15.63 -5.22
C LEU A 88 0.96 15.90 -4.15
N ALA A 89 2.20 15.49 -4.37
CA ALA A 89 3.31 15.74 -3.44
C ALA A 89 3.53 17.24 -3.16
N ARG A 90 3.45 18.08 -4.22
CA ARG A 90 3.56 19.55 -4.08
C ARG A 90 2.41 20.16 -3.29
N GLN A 91 1.22 19.57 -3.32
CA GLN A 91 0.05 20.00 -2.54
C GLN A 91 0.09 19.52 -1.08
N GLY A 92 1.17 18.89 -0.66
CA GLY A 92 1.36 18.47 0.72
C GLY A 92 0.81 17.10 1.07
N ILE A 93 0.39 16.30 0.07
CA ILE A 93 0.08 14.88 0.31
C ILE A 93 1.38 14.14 0.66
N ARG A 94 1.33 13.30 1.69
CA ARG A 94 2.49 12.59 2.24
C ARG A 94 2.32 11.07 2.22
N PHE A 95 1.10 10.57 2.20
CA PHE A 95 0.81 9.14 2.05
C PHE A 95 -0.40 8.93 1.16
N VAL A 96 -0.50 7.73 0.62
CA VAL A 96 -1.67 7.27 -0.14
C VAL A 96 -2.01 5.84 0.25
N ALA A 97 -3.27 5.61 0.60
CA ALA A 97 -3.82 4.26 0.66
C ALA A 97 -4.33 3.86 -0.74
N ILE A 98 -3.99 2.66 -1.20
CA ILE A 98 -4.33 2.20 -2.55
C ILE A 98 -5.01 0.84 -2.45
N LYS A 99 -6.24 0.74 -2.98
CA LYS A 99 -6.94 -0.56 -3.09
C LYS A 99 -6.05 -1.53 -3.85
N VAL A 100 -5.70 -2.65 -3.23
CA VAL A 100 -4.92 -3.69 -3.87
C VAL A 100 -5.80 -4.82 -4.36
N THR A 101 -6.79 -5.21 -3.54
CA THR A 101 -7.74 -6.27 -3.87
C THR A 101 -9.09 -6.00 -3.23
N GLU A 102 -10.11 -6.73 -3.70
CA GLU A 102 -11.35 -6.92 -2.99
C GLU A 102 -11.53 -8.42 -2.76
N SER A 103 -11.70 -8.81 -1.49
CA SER A 103 -11.68 -10.21 -1.08
C SER A 103 -10.58 -11.01 -1.79
N THR A 104 -10.95 -12.13 -2.47
CA THR A 104 -10.06 -12.98 -3.26
C THR A 104 -10.39 -13.00 -4.76
N TYR A 105 -11.39 -12.20 -5.20
CA TYR A 105 -11.90 -12.25 -6.57
C TYR A 105 -11.47 -11.06 -7.45
N TYR A 106 -11.08 -9.92 -6.85
CA TYR A 106 -10.67 -8.75 -7.61
C TYR A 106 -9.26 -8.30 -7.23
N THR A 107 -8.49 -7.88 -8.22
CA THR A 107 -7.19 -7.20 -8.07
C THR A 107 -7.23 -5.90 -8.84
N ASN A 108 -6.89 -4.78 -8.18
CA ASN A 108 -6.84 -3.47 -8.81
C ASN A 108 -5.75 -3.44 -9.89
N PRO A 109 -6.09 -3.24 -11.17
CA PRO A 109 -5.13 -3.25 -12.26
C PRO A 109 -4.11 -2.10 -12.18
N TYR A 110 -4.47 -1.00 -11.52
CA TYR A 110 -3.63 0.20 -11.38
C TYR A 110 -2.72 0.16 -10.15
N TYR A 111 -2.96 -0.75 -9.18
CA TYR A 111 -2.22 -0.77 -7.91
C TYR A 111 -0.70 -0.66 -8.09
N ARG A 112 -0.12 -1.43 -9.01
CA ARG A 112 1.34 -1.46 -9.21
C ARG A 112 1.89 -0.17 -9.81
N SER A 113 1.18 0.44 -10.76
CA SER A 113 1.56 1.72 -11.36
C SER A 113 1.48 2.83 -10.35
N ASP A 114 0.41 2.87 -9.58
CA ASP A 114 0.14 3.88 -8.56
C ASP A 114 1.13 3.80 -7.41
N ALA A 115 1.34 2.62 -6.86
CA ALA A 115 2.33 2.41 -5.81
C ALA A 115 3.75 2.86 -6.23
N ARG A 116 4.15 2.59 -7.48
CA ARG A 116 5.41 3.08 -8.02
C ARG A 116 5.40 4.58 -8.26
N GLY A 117 4.30 5.12 -8.77
CA GLY A 117 4.14 6.57 -9.02
C GLY A 117 4.24 7.38 -7.74
N ALA A 118 3.52 6.99 -6.71
CA ALA A 118 3.54 7.59 -5.38
C ALA A 118 4.94 7.50 -4.73
N ALA A 119 5.54 6.31 -4.76
CA ALA A 119 6.87 6.10 -4.16
C ALA A 119 7.98 6.92 -4.82
N ARG A 120 7.93 7.14 -6.15
CA ARG A 120 8.91 7.98 -6.88
C ARG A 120 8.92 9.44 -6.45
N VAL A 121 7.82 9.91 -5.88
CA VAL A 121 7.69 11.29 -5.38
C VAL A 121 7.75 11.37 -3.85
N GLY A 122 8.12 10.26 -3.19
CA GLY A 122 8.34 10.20 -1.75
C GLY A 122 7.08 10.03 -0.89
N LEU A 123 5.93 9.68 -1.48
CA LEU A 123 4.75 9.36 -0.71
C LEU A 123 4.88 7.96 -0.08
N ALA A 124 4.48 7.82 1.18
CA ALA A 124 4.31 6.52 1.79
C ALA A 124 3.09 5.80 1.17
N VAL A 125 3.24 4.51 0.87
CA VAL A 125 2.19 3.72 0.22
C VAL A 125 1.60 2.73 1.22
N MET A 126 0.29 2.75 1.36
CA MET A 126 -0.51 1.90 2.25
C MET A 126 -1.46 1.03 1.41
N PRO A 127 -1.16 -0.27 1.19
CA PRO A 127 -2.07 -1.13 0.44
C PRO A 127 -3.30 -1.46 1.29
N TYR A 128 -4.51 -1.37 0.70
CA TYR A 128 -5.72 -1.84 1.38
C TYR A 128 -6.47 -2.90 0.60
N VAL A 129 -7.15 -3.78 1.32
CA VAL A 129 -8.07 -4.77 0.78
C VAL A 129 -9.47 -4.48 1.29
N PHE A 130 -10.41 -4.28 0.37
CA PHE A 130 -11.83 -4.22 0.70
C PHE A 130 -12.30 -5.62 1.14
N ALA A 131 -12.78 -5.72 2.36
CA ALA A 131 -13.25 -6.99 2.90
C ALA A 131 -14.61 -7.34 2.33
N ASN A 132 -14.76 -8.58 1.92
CA ASN A 132 -16.06 -9.19 1.63
C ASN A 132 -16.08 -10.55 2.36
N PRO A 133 -16.51 -10.56 3.65
CA PRO A 133 -16.42 -11.71 4.53
C PRO A 133 -17.20 -12.94 4.09
N ASP A 134 -18.31 -12.77 3.38
CA ASP A 134 -19.11 -13.90 2.88
C ASP A 134 -18.51 -14.53 1.62
N ALA A 135 -17.71 -13.77 0.85
CA ALA A 135 -17.06 -14.31 -0.35
C ALA A 135 -15.85 -15.18 -0.05
N ALA A 136 -15.09 -14.88 1.01
CA ALA A 136 -13.90 -15.67 1.38
C ALA A 136 -13.53 -15.51 2.86
N GLY A 137 -12.91 -16.54 3.44
CA GLY A 137 -12.41 -16.51 4.81
C GLY A 137 -11.27 -15.50 5.00
N GLY A 138 -11.16 -14.88 6.19
CA GLY A 138 -10.20 -13.81 6.48
C GLY A 138 -8.74 -14.19 6.20
N ALA A 139 -8.30 -15.39 6.56
CA ALA A 139 -6.93 -15.85 6.29
C ALA A 139 -6.64 -16.01 4.78
N ALA A 140 -7.61 -16.44 3.99
CA ALA A 140 -7.49 -16.53 2.53
C ALA A 140 -7.39 -15.13 1.91
N THR A 141 -8.27 -14.21 2.32
CA THR A 141 -8.27 -12.80 1.92
C THR A 141 -6.93 -12.13 2.22
N ALA A 142 -6.41 -12.27 3.45
CA ALA A 142 -5.10 -11.74 3.81
C ALA A 142 -3.96 -12.32 2.95
N SER A 143 -4.00 -13.62 2.68
CA SER A 143 -2.98 -14.28 1.86
C SER A 143 -3.01 -13.78 0.41
N PHE A 144 -4.20 -13.57 -0.14
CA PHE A 144 -4.40 -13.07 -1.49
C PHE A 144 -3.89 -11.63 -1.61
N ALA A 145 -4.33 -10.73 -0.71
CA ALA A 145 -3.94 -9.33 -0.69
C ALA A 145 -2.42 -9.15 -0.50
N VAL A 146 -1.80 -9.88 0.43
CA VAL A 146 -0.35 -9.83 0.64
C VAL A 146 0.42 -10.27 -0.61
N ARG A 147 -0.05 -11.29 -1.34
CA ARG A 147 0.59 -11.69 -2.61
C ARG A 147 0.48 -10.60 -3.67
N ALA A 148 -0.72 -10.03 -3.85
CA ALA A 148 -0.96 -8.95 -4.81
C ALA A 148 -0.13 -7.69 -4.50
N ALA A 149 0.06 -7.37 -3.20
CA ALA A 149 0.82 -6.22 -2.76
C ALA A 149 2.35 -6.39 -2.80
N ARG A 150 2.88 -7.59 -3.06
CA ARG A 150 4.34 -7.90 -2.92
C ARG A 150 5.27 -7.19 -3.89
N ASP A 151 4.77 -6.65 -4.98
CA ASP A 151 5.61 -6.01 -6.00
C ASP A 151 6.05 -4.59 -5.60
N ARG A 152 6.49 -4.46 -4.35
CA ARG A 152 6.88 -3.20 -3.70
C ARG A 152 8.38 -2.97 -3.72
N ARG A 153 9.01 -2.97 -4.88
CA ARG A 153 10.43 -2.60 -4.97
C ARG A 153 10.57 -1.10 -4.74
N GLY A 154 11.09 -0.72 -3.57
CA GLY A 154 11.54 0.65 -3.29
C GLY A 154 10.53 1.61 -2.68
N SER A 155 9.37 1.18 -2.19
CA SER A 155 8.44 2.05 -1.48
C SER A 155 8.59 1.94 0.04
N ALA A 156 8.48 3.06 0.76
CA ALA A 156 8.20 3.09 2.18
C ALA A 156 6.78 2.53 2.38
N ALA A 157 6.68 1.18 2.41
CA ALA A 157 5.39 0.51 2.46
C ALA A 157 4.89 0.48 3.90
N LEU A 158 3.74 1.07 4.13
CA LEU A 158 2.99 0.91 5.36
C LEU A 158 2.36 -0.49 5.46
N PRO A 159 1.90 -0.93 6.63
CA PRO A 159 1.21 -2.20 6.78
C PRO A 159 0.00 -2.32 5.83
N LEU A 160 -0.37 -3.57 5.53
CA LEU A 160 -1.63 -3.86 4.85
C LEU A 160 -2.79 -3.37 5.70
N VAL A 161 -3.78 -2.75 5.05
CA VAL A 161 -5.06 -2.39 5.68
C VAL A 161 -6.09 -3.45 5.35
N VAL A 162 -6.92 -3.81 6.33
CA VAL A 162 -8.22 -4.45 6.11
C VAL A 162 -9.31 -3.40 6.27
N ASP A 163 -10.07 -3.20 5.22
CA ASP A 163 -11.17 -2.27 5.12
C ASP A 163 -12.46 -3.02 5.47
N LEU A 164 -13.05 -2.64 6.61
CA LEU A 164 -14.21 -3.28 7.23
C LEU A 164 -15.35 -2.27 7.35
N GLU A 165 -16.25 -2.32 6.39
CA GLU A 165 -17.39 -1.43 6.30
C GLU A 165 -18.67 -2.18 5.85
N ASN A 166 -19.76 -1.44 5.62
CA ASN A 166 -21.03 -2.02 5.20
C ASN A 166 -20.88 -2.81 3.90
N ASP A 167 -21.67 -3.90 3.80
CA ASP A 167 -21.77 -4.67 2.57
C ASP A 167 -22.42 -3.82 1.47
N PRO A 168 -21.71 -3.46 0.40
CA PRO A 168 -22.29 -2.67 -0.68
C PRO A 168 -23.16 -3.48 -1.63
N TYR A 169 -23.18 -4.81 -1.49
CA TYR A 169 -23.84 -5.73 -2.39
C TYR A 169 -25.17 -6.27 -1.82
N SER A 170 -25.44 -6.04 -0.53
CA SER A 170 -26.67 -6.51 0.12
C SER A 170 -27.20 -5.48 1.13
N SER A 171 -28.37 -5.78 1.70
CA SER A 171 -28.95 -4.98 2.78
C SER A 171 -28.35 -5.27 4.16
N SER A 172 -27.43 -6.21 4.26
CA SER A 172 -26.81 -6.59 5.52
C SER A 172 -25.52 -5.83 5.77
N ASN A 173 -25.49 -4.88 6.68
CA ASN A 173 -24.28 -4.16 7.06
C ASN A 173 -23.13 -5.07 7.50
N CYS A 174 -23.42 -6.27 7.99
CA CYS A 174 -22.45 -7.20 8.56
C CYS A 174 -22.28 -8.48 7.71
N TYR A 175 -22.59 -8.47 6.41
CA TYR A 175 -22.43 -9.62 5.51
C TYR A 175 -23.17 -10.89 6.01
N TRP A 176 -24.35 -10.69 6.60
CA TRP A 176 -25.12 -11.77 7.24
C TRP A 176 -24.37 -12.53 8.34
N PHE A 177 -23.26 -11.98 8.85
CA PHE A 177 -22.48 -12.57 9.92
C PHE A 177 -22.95 -12.09 11.28
N GLY A 178 -23.21 -13.03 12.20
CA GLY A 178 -23.30 -12.68 13.62
C GLY A 178 -21.92 -12.30 14.18
N THR A 179 -21.91 -11.56 15.28
CA THR A 179 -20.70 -11.01 15.93
C THR A 179 -19.56 -12.02 16.10
N ARG A 180 -19.87 -13.24 16.57
CA ARG A 180 -18.85 -14.28 16.78
C ARG A 180 -18.12 -14.64 15.48
N ARG A 181 -18.88 -14.82 14.39
CA ARG A 181 -18.36 -15.17 13.09
C ARG A 181 -17.54 -14.02 12.48
N MET A 182 -18.01 -12.78 12.61
CA MET A 182 -17.29 -11.59 12.15
C MET A 182 -15.96 -11.43 12.92
N VAL A 183 -15.97 -11.51 14.24
CA VAL A 183 -14.75 -11.42 15.06
C VAL A 183 -13.77 -12.55 14.73
N ALA A 184 -14.24 -13.76 14.45
CA ALA A 184 -13.39 -14.88 14.03
C ALA A 184 -12.79 -14.63 12.64
N TRP A 185 -13.56 -14.07 11.70
CA TRP A 185 -13.08 -13.70 10.38
C TRP A 185 -11.96 -12.66 10.45
N ILE A 186 -12.17 -11.56 11.20
CA ILE A 186 -11.17 -10.50 11.42
C ILE A 186 -9.90 -11.09 12.07
N ALA A 187 -10.04 -11.97 13.07
CA ALA A 187 -8.91 -12.62 13.71
C ALA A 187 -8.12 -13.51 12.74
N GLY A 188 -8.80 -14.23 11.86
CA GLY A 188 -8.18 -15.00 10.79
C GLY A 188 -7.37 -14.12 9.85
N PHE A 189 -7.92 -12.97 9.45
CA PHE A 189 -7.25 -12.00 8.60
C PHE A 189 -6.01 -11.42 9.28
N THR A 190 -6.17 -10.81 10.46
CA THR A 190 -5.09 -10.06 11.13
C THR A 190 -3.93 -10.97 11.53
N THR A 191 -4.23 -12.16 12.06
CA THR A 191 -3.20 -13.17 12.39
C THR A 191 -2.44 -13.62 11.15
N ARG A 192 -3.15 -13.87 10.04
CA ARG A 192 -2.51 -14.30 8.79
C ARG A 192 -1.67 -13.20 8.15
N ALA A 193 -2.18 -11.99 8.11
CA ALA A 193 -1.45 -10.82 7.61
C ALA A 193 -0.15 -10.62 8.41
N ARG A 194 -0.23 -10.62 9.74
CA ARG A 194 0.94 -10.54 10.62
C ARG A 194 1.96 -11.65 10.37
N LYS A 195 1.49 -12.90 10.24
CA LYS A 195 2.37 -14.05 9.95
C LYS A 195 3.14 -13.86 8.63
N LEU A 196 2.52 -13.26 7.63
CA LEU A 196 3.10 -13.07 6.30
C LEU A 196 4.00 -11.83 6.19
N THR A 197 3.70 -10.76 6.94
CA THR A 197 4.35 -9.45 6.83
C THR A 197 5.31 -9.15 8.00
N GLY A 198 5.10 -9.78 9.15
CA GLY A 198 5.84 -9.53 10.39
C GLY A 198 5.27 -8.40 11.25
N VAL A 199 4.25 -7.67 10.76
CA VAL A 199 3.59 -6.56 11.47
C VAL A 199 2.09 -6.77 11.53
N TRP A 200 1.42 -6.16 12.51
CA TRP A 200 -0.04 -6.14 12.55
C TRP A 200 -0.58 -5.31 11.39
N PRO A 201 -1.65 -5.75 10.71
CA PRO A 201 -2.32 -4.93 9.71
C PRO A 201 -3.04 -3.75 10.38
N ILE A 202 -3.35 -2.74 9.59
CA ILE A 202 -4.21 -1.64 10.01
C ILE A 202 -5.65 -2.08 9.81
N ILE A 203 -6.54 -1.72 10.75
CA ILE A 203 -7.99 -1.90 10.62
C ILE A 203 -8.60 -0.55 10.24
N TYR A 204 -9.23 -0.46 9.05
CA TYR A 204 -10.11 0.63 8.69
C TYR A 204 -11.56 0.24 9.01
N THR A 205 -12.32 1.15 9.59
CA THR A 205 -13.75 0.98 9.91
C THR A 205 -14.40 2.30 10.35
N THR A 206 -15.70 2.28 10.57
CA THR A 206 -16.46 3.32 11.29
C THR A 206 -16.76 2.87 12.72
N VAL A 207 -17.06 3.83 13.62
CA VAL A 207 -17.49 3.53 15.00
C VAL A 207 -18.75 2.67 14.98
N ASP A 208 -19.71 3.01 14.12
CA ASP A 208 -21.01 2.33 14.06
C ASP A 208 -20.89 0.91 13.52
N TRP A 209 -20.12 0.72 12.45
CA TRP A 209 -19.89 -0.64 11.94
C TRP A 209 -19.20 -1.53 12.98
N TRP A 210 -18.17 -1.00 13.64
CA TRP A 210 -17.45 -1.73 14.67
C TRP A 210 -18.34 -2.13 15.83
N ARG A 211 -19.21 -1.20 16.26
CA ARG A 211 -20.20 -1.46 17.31
C ARG A 211 -21.20 -2.53 16.88
N GLN A 212 -21.80 -2.38 15.70
CA GLN A 212 -22.85 -3.25 15.18
C GLN A 212 -22.34 -4.67 14.90
N CYS A 213 -21.22 -4.79 14.17
CA CYS A 213 -20.77 -6.07 13.64
C CYS A 213 -19.85 -6.84 14.60
N THR A 214 -19.20 -6.15 15.56
CA THR A 214 -18.26 -6.77 16.50
C THR A 214 -18.63 -6.62 17.97
N ARG A 215 -19.71 -5.88 18.30
CA ARG A 215 -20.07 -5.44 19.66
C ARG A 215 -18.91 -4.73 20.35
N SER A 216 -18.20 -3.87 19.61
CA SER A 216 -17.07 -3.08 20.10
C SER A 216 -15.97 -3.93 20.76
N THR A 217 -15.67 -5.11 20.20
CA THR A 217 -14.66 -6.01 20.77
C THR A 217 -13.31 -5.32 20.95
N GLY A 218 -12.65 -5.57 22.09
CA GLY A 218 -11.29 -5.09 22.39
C GLY A 218 -10.16 -5.99 21.89
N ARG A 219 -10.48 -7.05 21.15
CA ARG A 219 -9.53 -8.09 20.76
C ARG A 219 -8.39 -7.57 19.88
N PHE A 220 -8.65 -6.55 19.07
CA PHE A 220 -7.75 -6.07 18.02
C PHE A 220 -7.00 -4.78 18.39
N ARG A 221 -6.88 -4.46 19.68
CA ARG A 221 -6.19 -3.27 20.17
C ARG A 221 -4.70 -3.14 19.77
N ALA A 222 -4.09 -4.25 19.33
CA ALA A 222 -2.72 -4.28 18.83
C ALA A 222 -2.60 -3.89 17.35
N ASP A 223 -3.71 -3.94 16.62
CA ASP A 223 -3.80 -3.51 15.23
C ASP A 223 -3.99 -1.99 15.23
N PRO A 224 -3.21 -1.20 14.46
CA PRO A 224 -3.45 0.23 14.34
C PRO A 224 -4.84 0.50 13.75
N LEU A 225 -5.50 1.57 14.20
CA LEU A 225 -6.83 1.96 13.72
C LEU A 225 -6.74 3.08 12.69
N TRP A 226 -7.43 2.92 11.58
CA TRP A 226 -7.82 3.97 10.64
C TRP A 226 -9.33 4.13 10.73
N LEU A 227 -9.78 5.29 11.21
CA LEU A 227 -11.19 5.53 11.49
C LEU A 227 -11.78 6.49 10.47
N ALA A 228 -12.88 6.10 9.83
CA ALA A 228 -13.70 7.03 9.05
C ALA A 228 -14.73 7.70 9.97
N ASP A 229 -14.70 9.02 9.96
CA ASP A 229 -15.63 9.88 10.68
C ASP A 229 -15.61 11.27 10.04
N TYR A 230 -16.72 11.65 9.44
CA TYR A 230 -16.86 12.89 8.66
C TYR A 230 -17.35 14.07 9.49
N ASN A 231 -17.35 13.94 10.82
CA ASN A 231 -17.66 15.03 11.73
C ASN A 231 -16.43 15.95 11.92
N ALA A 232 -16.67 17.12 12.51
CA ALA A 232 -15.61 18.08 12.77
C ALA A 232 -14.68 17.59 13.90
N GLY A 233 -13.37 17.64 13.63
CA GLY A 233 -12.33 17.32 14.60
C GLY A 233 -11.91 15.84 14.63
N TRP A 234 -10.79 15.55 15.30
CA TRP A 234 -10.23 14.20 15.36
C TRP A 234 -11.18 13.25 16.11
N PRO A 235 -11.55 12.08 15.50
CA PRO A 235 -12.60 11.24 16.02
C PRO A 235 -12.22 10.52 17.32
N SER A 236 -13.23 10.27 18.15
CA SER A 236 -13.12 9.40 19.29
C SER A 236 -13.07 7.94 18.86
N ALA A 237 -11.98 7.26 19.14
CA ALA A 237 -11.82 5.86 18.81
C ALA A 237 -12.77 4.96 19.63
N PRO A 238 -13.25 3.83 19.08
CA PRO A 238 -13.94 2.80 19.87
C PRO A 238 -13.09 2.35 21.07
N ARG A 239 -13.73 1.92 22.17
CA ARG A 239 -13.06 1.56 23.45
C ARG A 239 -11.89 0.59 23.32
N ALA A 240 -11.81 -0.17 22.23
CA ALA A 240 -10.69 -1.04 21.93
C ALA A 240 -9.36 -0.29 21.78
N TRP A 241 -9.40 0.91 21.26
CA TRP A 241 -8.23 1.75 20.98
C TRP A 241 -8.27 3.02 21.82
N ARG A 242 -7.09 3.50 22.23
CA ARG A 242 -6.99 4.78 22.92
C ARG A 242 -7.19 5.97 21.97
N ARG A 243 -6.82 5.78 20.70
CA ARG A 243 -6.96 6.75 19.59
C ARG A 243 -6.77 6.07 18.25
N SER A 244 -7.24 6.69 17.18
CA SER A 244 -6.95 6.28 15.81
C SER A 244 -5.56 6.78 15.39
N ALA A 245 -4.85 5.97 14.59
CA ALA A 245 -3.58 6.38 13.96
C ALA A 245 -3.84 7.17 12.68
N PHE A 246 -4.89 6.81 11.95
CA PHE A 246 -5.34 7.48 10.73
C PHE A 246 -6.80 7.89 10.89
N TRP A 247 -7.16 8.93 10.19
CA TRP A 247 -8.52 9.47 10.15
C TRP A 247 -8.88 9.84 8.71
N GLN A 248 -9.89 9.16 8.12
CA GLN A 248 -10.56 9.60 6.91
C GLN A 248 -11.64 10.59 7.32
N TYR A 249 -11.45 11.86 6.95
CA TYR A 249 -12.31 12.94 7.43
C TYR A 249 -13.36 13.41 6.40
N THR A 250 -13.26 12.92 5.18
CA THR A 250 -14.29 13.10 4.12
C THR A 250 -14.08 12.09 3.00
N ASP A 251 -15.19 11.66 2.41
CA ASP A 251 -15.29 10.88 1.17
C ASP A 251 -15.70 11.76 -0.03
N GLU A 252 -15.88 13.07 0.18
CA GLU A 252 -16.25 14.06 -0.83
C GLU A 252 -15.10 15.04 -1.14
N GLY A 253 -13.88 14.61 -0.95
CA GLY A 253 -12.69 15.44 -1.18
C GLY A 253 -12.40 15.67 -2.65
N TYR A 254 -11.60 16.72 -2.94
CA TYR A 254 -11.08 16.99 -4.26
C TYR A 254 -9.62 17.44 -4.19
N VAL A 255 -8.75 16.81 -4.98
CA VAL A 255 -7.35 17.19 -5.07
C VAL A 255 -6.95 17.34 -6.53
N ARG A 256 -6.32 18.47 -6.88
CA ARG A 256 -5.85 18.71 -8.25
C ARG A 256 -4.84 17.65 -8.67
N GLY A 257 -5.06 17.05 -9.84
CA GLY A 257 -4.20 16.01 -10.38
C GLY A 257 -4.67 14.58 -10.11
N ILE A 258 -5.81 14.46 -9.39
CA ILE A 258 -6.50 13.17 -9.21
C ILE A 258 -8.02 13.32 -9.27
N GLY A 259 -8.58 14.50 -8.96
CA GLY A 259 -10.02 14.73 -8.94
C GLY A 259 -10.66 14.41 -7.59
N ALA A 260 -11.86 13.85 -7.64
CA ALA A 260 -12.59 13.41 -6.45
C ALA A 260 -11.88 12.22 -5.79
N THR A 261 -11.69 12.32 -4.48
CA THR A 261 -10.97 11.31 -3.70
C THR A 261 -11.21 11.53 -2.21
N ASP A 262 -11.07 10.49 -1.42
CA ASP A 262 -11.16 10.53 0.02
C ASP A 262 -9.92 11.20 0.60
N LEU A 263 -10.11 11.94 1.71
CA LEU A 263 -9.05 12.70 2.34
C LEU A 263 -8.79 12.21 3.76
N ASP A 264 -7.50 12.08 4.06
CA ASP A 264 -7.02 11.48 5.28
C ASP A 264 -6.02 12.34 6.05
N TYR A 265 -5.98 12.09 7.34
CA TYR A 265 -4.86 12.46 8.19
C TYR A 265 -4.21 11.25 8.84
N TYR A 266 -2.89 11.31 8.97
CA TYR A 266 -2.12 10.46 9.87
C TYR A 266 -1.65 11.27 11.07
N HIS A 267 -1.91 10.77 12.28
CA HIS A 267 -1.39 11.36 13.50
C HIS A 267 -0.09 10.65 13.91
N PRO A 268 1.05 11.35 14.02
CA PRO A 268 2.36 10.74 14.28
C PRO A 268 2.57 10.20 15.70
N VAL A 269 1.50 9.89 16.42
CA VAL A 269 1.55 9.26 17.77
C VAL A 269 2.20 7.87 17.73
N ILE A 270 2.03 7.19 16.59
CA ILE A 270 2.73 5.95 16.27
C ILE A 270 3.67 6.31 15.14
N GLY A 271 4.96 6.44 15.41
CA GLY A 271 5.94 6.77 14.37
C GLY A 271 5.79 5.84 13.17
N LEU A 272 5.79 6.37 11.93
CA LEU A 272 5.73 5.56 10.72
C LEU A 272 6.77 4.45 10.71
N SER A 273 7.94 4.69 11.31
CA SER A 273 9.00 3.70 11.49
C SER A 273 8.57 2.49 12.34
N SER A 274 7.64 2.66 13.28
CA SER A 274 7.11 1.55 14.09
C SER A 274 6.15 0.64 13.31
N LEU A 275 5.61 1.16 12.21
CA LEU A 275 4.71 0.43 11.31
C LEU A 275 5.47 -0.35 10.21
N HIS A 276 6.77 -0.10 10.03
CA HIS A 276 7.57 -0.83 9.06
C HIS A 276 8.00 -2.20 9.61
N PRO A 277 8.01 -3.25 8.78
CA PRO A 277 8.60 -4.52 9.16
C PRO A 277 10.09 -4.29 9.51
N LYS A 278 10.49 -4.71 10.72
CA LYS A 278 11.92 -4.74 11.03
C LYS A 278 12.63 -5.59 9.97
N PRO A 279 13.73 -5.12 9.38
CA PRO A 279 14.49 -5.93 8.44
C PRO A 279 14.80 -7.30 9.11
N LYS A 280 14.38 -8.38 8.47
CA LYS A 280 14.80 -9.72 8.93
C LYS A 280 16.30 -9.72 8.80
N HIS A 281 17.01 -9.77 9.92
CA HIS A 281 18.47 -9.99 9.92
C HIS A 281 18.72 -11.23 9.08
N LYS A 282 19.35 -11.06 7.91
CA LYS A 282 19.89 -12.21 7.17
C LYS A 282 20.82 -12.93 8.14
N PRO A 283 20.64 -14.24 8.38
CA PRO A 283 21.61 -14.97 9.20
C PRO A 283 23.00 -14.65 8.65
N LYS A 284 23.92 -14.22 9.53
CA LYS A 284 25.33 -14.06 9.12
C LYS A 284 25.74 -15.34 8.42
N PRO A 285 26.35 -15.26 7.21
CA PRO A 285 26.80 -16.47 6.53
C PRO A 285 27.67 -17.25 7.51
N LYS A 286 27.29 -18.49 7.80
CA LYS A 286 28.12 -19.39 8.61
C LYS A 286 29.49 -19.38 7.97
N ARG A 287 30.51 -18.97 8.73
CA ARG A 287 31.90 -19.00 8.27
C ARG A 287 32.17 -20.42 7.73
N LYS A 288 32.54 -20.52 6.44
CA LYS A 288 32.92 -21.78 5.85
C LYS A 288 34.01 -22.39 6.77
N PRO A 289 33.94 -23.65 7.16
CA PRO A 289 35.03 -24.28 7.91
C PRO A 289 36.33 -24.06 7.19
N LYS A 290 37.38 -23.68 7.91
CA LYS A 290 38.75 -23.59 7.34
C LYS A 290 39.04 -24.92 6.67
N PRO A 291 39.63 -24.93 5.45
CA PRO A 291 40.05 -26.15 4.79
C PRO A 291 41.00 -26.93 5.71
N LYS A 292 40.71 -28.22 5.91
CA LYS A 292 41.61 -29.12 6.63
C LYS A 292 42.97 -29.11 5.91
N PRO A 293 44.12 -29.16 6.66
CA PRO A 293 45.44 -29.24 6.05
C PRO A 293 45.51 -30.46 5.13
N LYS A 294 46.04 -30.26 3.91
CA LYS A 294 46.27 -31.34 2.94
C LYS A 294 47.18 -32.39 3.56
N PRO A 295 46.88 -33.69 3.44
CA PRO A 295 47.80 -34.74 3.87
C PRO A 295 49.15 -34.63 3.16
N LYS A 296 50.22 -34.73 3.94
CA LYS A 296 51.59 -34.78 3.39
C LYS A 296 51.70 -35.94 2.41
N HIS A 297 52.33 -35.68 1.26
CA HIS A 297 52.53 -36.61 0.17
C HIS A 297 53.21 -37.91 0.67
N LYS A 298 52.57 -39.07 0.43
CA LYS A 298 53.23 -40.38 0.51
C LYS A 298 54.10 -40.56 -0.74
N PRO A 299 55.29 -41.21 -0.61
CA PRO A 299 56.19 -41.45 -1.73
C PRO A 299 55.54 -42.36 -2.78
N LYS A 300 55.76 -42.06 -4.09
CA LYS A 300 55.28 -42.85 -5.23
C LYS A 300 55.85 -44.27 -5.22
N PRO A 301 55.04 -45.32 -5.47
CA PRO A 301 55.52 -46.66 -5.72
C PRO A 301 56.24 -46.72 -7.07
N LYS A 302 57.35 -47.48 -7.11
CA LYS A 302 58.18 -47.75 -8.30
C LYS A 302 57.36 -48.52 -9.36
N HIS A 303 57.60 -48.17 -10.61
CA HIS A 303 57.00 -48.74 -11.79
C HIS A 303 57.11 -50.27 -11.90
N LYS A 304 55.96 -50.96 -12.14
CA LYS A 304 55.99 -52.35 -12.64
C LYS A 304 55.86 -52.34 -14.18
N PRO A 305 56.53 -53.30 -14.86
CA PRO A 305 56.59 -53.33 -16.35
C PRO A 305 55.21 -53.71 -16.96
N LYS A 306 54.92 -53.13 -18.16
CA LYS A 306 53.74 -53.37 -18.95
C LYS A 306 53.62 -54.81 -19.49
N PRO A 307 52.45 -55.44 -19.48
CA PRO A 307 52.21 -56.70 -20.22
C PRO A 307 52.08 -56.43 -21.72
N LYS A 308 52.61 -57.39 -22.53
CA LYS A 308 52.55 -57.37 -23.98
C LYS A 308 51.15 -57.56 -24.56
N HIS A 309 50.85 -56.85 -25.63
CA HIS A 309 49.62 -56.91 -26.38
C HIS A 309 49.28 -58.29 -26.91
N LYS A 310 47.98 -58.72 -26.74
CA LYS A 310 47.38 -59.82 -27.52
C LYS A 310 46.59 -59.25 -28.69
N PRO A 311 46.55 -59.90 -29.86
CA PRO A 311 45.87 -59.38 -31.05
C PRO A 311 44.37 -59.53 -30.98
N LYS A 312 43.63 -58.55 -31.56
CA LYS A 312 42.19 -58.50 -31.66
C LYS A 312 41.64 -59.53 -32.67
N PRO A 313 40.50 -60.19 -32.41
CA PRO A 313 39.77 -61.01 -33.39
C PRO A 313 39.06 -60.14 -34.44
N LYS A 314 38.99 -60.63 -35.68
CA LYS A 314 38.30 -60.02 -36.83
C LYS A 314 36.75 -60.11 -36.69
N PRO A 315 36.00 -59.14 -37.21
CA PRO A 315 34.55 -59.15 -37.16
C PRO A 315 33.92 -60.15 -38.12
N LYS A 316 32.91 -60.91 -37.65
CA LYS A 316 32.09 -61.83 -38.49
C LYS A 316 30.97 -61.06 -39.20
N HIS A 317 30.86 -61.25 -40.51
CA HIS A 317 29.79 -60.79 -41.37
C HIS A 317 28.42 -61.39 -40.95
N LYS A 318 27.39 -60.58 -40.86
CA LYS A 318 25.99 -61.02 -40.79
C LYS A 318 25.41 -61.04 -42.21
N PRO A 319 24.62 -62.06 -42.62
CA PRO A 319 23.99 -62.12 -43.93
C PRO A 319 22.74 -61.22 -43.96
N LYS A 320 22.49 -60.63 -45.15
CA LYS A 320 21.27 -59.96 -45.53
C LYS A 320 20.14 -61.00 -45.71
N ARG A 321 18.96 -60.71 -45.12
CA ARG A 321 17.70 -61.38 -45.55
C ARG A 321 16.95 -60.45 -46.47
N ARG A 322 16.37 -61.07 -47.48
CA ARG A 322 15.47 -60.46 -48.46
C ARG A 322 14.13 -60.00 -47.82
#